data_12a34c2b2e91b4f7cadf2ab81b5d963e
#
_entry.id   12a34c2b2e91b4f7cadf2ab81b5d963e
#
_cell.length_a   1.000
_cell.length_b   1.000
_cell.length_c   1.000
_cell.angle_alpha   90.00
_cell.angle_beta   90.00
_cell.angle_gamma   90.00
#
_symmetry.space_group_name_H-M   'P 1'
#
loop_
_entity.id
_entity.type
_entity.pdbx_description
1 polymer ?
#
loop_
_entity_poly.entity_id
_entity_poly.type
_entity_poly.pdbx_seq_one_letter_code
_entity_poly.pdbx_strand_id
1 'polypeptide(L)'
;PVPPMGKAPASHKKRERSLLPEDCGSCHPDQYKQWKTTLHAGAMSPGIYGQTVDLWANNPGSAQSCNECHAPLAEQQKKSLAGIGPLASWKKNPAHILKLEMAGLACAACHVRNWRVYGPPKRETKVGINDATSAGEHGGVERPPFFERAEFCMGCHQFEGGGPNGKSIQNTYNEWKASIWAKEGVQCQNCHMPKRAHLWRGIHDKEMAQSAVTLDVELEDKAPKDIVSAKIILTNTGAGHYFPTYITPSVDVIAWLEDKNGAALPGSQVVEIIERKLSSDFSREIYDKRIPPQEAFIMNYRRGRPPEAATLRVRVRVRPDSFY
;
A
#
# COMPACT_ATOMS: atom_id res chain seq x y z
N PRO A 1 -12.33 -8.68 -11.61
CA PRO A 1 -11.06 -8.75 -12.36
C PRO A 1 -11.15 -7.99 -13.68
N VAL A 2 -9.98 -7.63 -14.21
CA VAL A 2 -9.85 -7.06 -15.55
C VAL A 2 -10.34 -8.11 -16.55
N PRO A 3 -11.24 -7.77 -17.48
CA PRO A 3 -11.74 -8.74 -18.46
C PRO A 3 -10.61 -9.39 -19.26
N PRO A 4 -10.79 -10.62 -19.77
CA PRO A 4 -9.77 -11.29 -20.57
C PRO A 4 -9.36 -10.44 -21.78
N MET A 5 -8.06 -10.39 -22.06
CA MET A 5 -7.53 -9.62 -23.20
C MET A 5 -7.95 -10.17 -24.55
N GLY A 6 -8.45 -11.40 -24.60
CA GLY A 6 -8.81 -12.06 -25.83
C GLY A 6 -7.58 -12.41 -26.70
N LYS A 7 -7.81 -12.65 -27.98
CA LYS A 7 -6.73 -12.98 -28.94
C LYS A 7 -5.91 -11.73 -29.30
N ALA A 8 -4.60 -11.81 -29.16
CA ALA A 8 -3.72 -10.74 -29.54
C ALA A 8 -3.80 -10.44 -31.04
N PRO A 9 -3.79 -9.15 -31.44
CA PRO A 9 -3.78 -8.76 -32.86
C PRO A 9 -2.58 -9.35 -33.61
N ALA A 10 -2.82 -9.80 -34.85
CA ALA A 10 -1.75 -10.37 -35.69
C ALA A 10 -0.65 -9.36 -36.01
N SER A 11 -0.98 -8.07 -36.03
CA SER A 11 -0.05 -6.96 -36.27
C SER A 11 0.95 -6.73 -35.13
N HIS A 12 0.68 -7.21 -33.91
CA HIS A 12 1.59 -7.05 -32.80
C HIS A 12 2.82 -7.97 -32.93
N LYS A 13 4.00 -7.48 -32.59
CA LYS A 13 5.21 -8.29 -32.49
C LYS A 13 5.04 -9.38 -31.41
N LYS A 14 5.79 -10.48 -31.49
CA LYS A 14 5.66 -11.62 -30.57
C LYS A 14 5.71 -11.19 -29.10
N ARG A 15 6.62 -10.29 -28.71
CA ARG A 15 6.76 -9.79 -27.33
C ARG A 15 5.58 -8.93 -26.88
N GLU A 16 4.98 -8.16 -27.79
CA GLU A 16 3.81 -7.32 -27.52
C GLU A 16 2.52 -8.12 -27.33
N ARG A 17 2.54 -9.42 -27.64
CA ARG A 17 1.44 -10.38 -27.41
C ARG A 17 1.58 -11.11 -26.08
N SER A 18 2.45 -10.66 -25.18
CA SER A 18 2.67 -11.22 -23.86
C SER A 18 2.17 -10.30 -22.78
N LEU A 19 1.63 -10.88 -21.71
CA LEU A 19 1.25 -10.19 -20.49
C LEU A 19 2.28 -10.39 -19.37
N LEU A 20 3.35 -11.17 -19.64
CA LEU A 20 4.40 -11.46 -18.66
C LEU A 20 5.28 -10.23 -18.41
N PRO A 21 5.52 -9.87 -17.15
CA PRO A 21 6.36 -8.71 -16.80
C PRO A 21 7.78 -8.77 -17.40
N GLU A 22 8.36 -9.96 -17.53
CA GLU A 22 9.69 -10.19 -18.09
C GLU A 22 9.76 -9.74 -19.57
N ASP A 23 8.70 -9.99 -20.33
CA ASP A 23 8.64 -9.60 -21.73
C ASP A 23 8.50 -8.07 -21.85
N CYS A 24 7.74 -7.43 -20.95
CA CYS A 24 7.70 -5.96 -20.84
C CYS A 24 9.09 -5.41 -20.46
N GLY A 25 9.75 -6.04 -19.51
CA GLY A 25 11.09 -5.67 -19.01
C GLY A 25 12.18 -5.72 -20.09
N SER A 26 11.98 -6.52 -21.15
CA SER A 26 12.94 -6.58 -22.26
C SER A 26 13.09 -5.24 -23.02
N CYS A 27 12.06 -4.38 -22.99
CA CYS A 27 12.06 -3.04 -23.61
C CYS A 27 11.96 -1.92 -22.55
N HIS A 28 11.43 -2.22 -21.35
CA HIS A 28 11.28 -1.31 -20.23
C HIS A 28 12.09 -1.77 -18.99
N PRO A 29 13.42 -1.91 -19.09
CA PRO A 29 14.25 -2.54 -18.07
C PRO A 29 14.24 -1.79 -16.73
N ASP A 30 14.20 -0.46 -16.74
CA ASP A 30 14.23 0.34 -15.52
C ASP A 30 12.91 0.21 -14.73
N GLN A 31 11.76 0.28 -15.42
CA GLN A 31 10.44 0.10 -14.82
C GLN A 31 10.29 -1.34 -14.26
N TYR A 32 10.73 -2.34 -15.03
CA TYR A 32 10.70 -3.74 -14.59
C TYR A 32 11.59 -3.96 -13.37
N LYS A 33 12.83 -3.43 -13.37
CA LYS A 33 13.76 -3.53 -12.25
C LYS A 33 13.19 -2.90 -10.97
N GLN A 34 12.57 -1.72 -11.09
CA GLN A 34 11.92 -1.04 -9.98
C GLN A 34 10.70 -1.84 -9.47
N TRP A 35 9.76 -2.18 -10.37
CA TRP A 35 8.55 -2.93 -10.03
C TRP A 35 8.87 -4.24 -9.32
N LYS A 36 9.86 -5.01 -9.80
CA LYS A 36 10.22 -6.33 -9.26
C LYS A 36 10.59 -6.30 -7.77
N THR A 37 10.99 -5.15 -7.24
CA THR A 37 11.36 -4.98 -5.82
C THR A 37 10.18 -4.56 -4.93
N THR A 38 8.98 -4.42 -5.47
CA THR A 38 7.83 -3.83 -4.78
C THR A 38 6.85 -4.89 -4.25
N LEU A 39 6.02 -4.47 -3.31
CA LEU A 39 4.89 -5.27 -2.85
C LEU A 39 3.83 -5.49 -3.94
N HIS A 40 3.76 -4.64 -4.95
CA HIS A 40 2.89 -4.89 -6.11
C HIS A 40 3.33 -6.14 -6.88
N ALA A 41 4.63 -6.33 -7.12
CA ALA A 41 5.15 -7.56 -7.69
C ALA A 41 4.96 -8.76 -6.74
N GLY A 42 5.08 -8.53 -5.43
CA GLY A 42 4.87 -9.53 -4.39
C GLY A 42 3.43 -9.71 -3.93
N ALA A 43 2.43 -9.10 -4.60
CA ALA A 43 1.05 -9.10 -4.12
C ALA A 43 0.42 -10.51 -4.05
N MET A 44 0.96 -11.48 -4.79
CA MET A 44 0.64 -12.91 -4.71
C MET A 44 1.77 -13.71 -4.03
N SER A 45 2.46 -13.11 -3.06
CA SER A 45 3.46 -13.80 -2.24
C SER A 45 2.88 -15.02 -1.51
N PRO A 46 3.70 -15.95 -1.02
CA PRO A 46 3.24 -17.26 -0.51
C PRO A 46 2.06 -17.19 0.48
N GLY A 47 1.98 -16.18 1.35
CA GLY A 47 0.88 -16.03 2.31
C GLY A 47 -0.48 -15.82 1.64
N ILE A 48 -0.57 -14.87 0.71
CA ILE A 48 -1.81 -14.59 -0.05
C ILE A 48 -2.12 -15.76 -1.00
N TYR A 49 -1.10 -16.28 -1.69
CA TYR A 49 -1.29 -17.42 -2.58
C TYR A 49 -1.85 -18.65 -1.84
N GLY A 50 -1.28 -18.99 -0.67
CA GLY A 50 -1.76 -20.11 0.15
C GLY A 50 -3.24 -19.95 0.54
N GLN A 51 -3.64 -18.76 0.99
CA GLN A 51 -5.04 -18.49 1.32
C GLN A 51 -5.95 -18.64 0.08
N THR A 52 -5.55 -18.10 -1.07
CA THR A 52 -6.37 -18.14 -2.29
C THR A 52 -6.46 -19.54 -2.90
N VAL A 53 -5.47 -20.41 -2.73
CA VAL A 53 -5.53 -21.82 -3.19
C VAL A 53 -6.72 -22.54 -2.57
N ASP A 54 -6.87 -22.46 -1.26
CA ASP A 54 -7.97 -23.10 -0.54
C ASP A 54 -9.32 -22.46 -0.88
N LEU A 55 -9.35 -21.12 -1.01
CA LEU A 55 -10.54 -20.42 -1.43
C LEU A 55 -10.98 -20.80 -2.85
N TRP A 56 -10.04 -20.98 -3.79
CA TRP A 56 -10.39 -21.46 -5.13
C TRP A 56 -11.05 -22.84 -5.14
N ALA A 57 -10.71 -23.68 -4.17
CA ALA A 57 -11.35 -24.98 -4.01
C ALA A 57 -12.77 -24.86 -3.43
N ASN A 58 -12.92 -24.12 -2.33
CA ASN A 58 -14.09 -24.14 -1.45
C ASN A 58 -15.01 -22.92 -1.61
N ASN A 59 -14.50 -21.76 -1.95
CA ASN A 59 -15.23 -20.50 -2.12
C ASN A 59 -14.60 -19.64 -3.23
N PRO A 60 -14.79 -19.99 -4.51
CA PRO A 60 -14.17 -19.27 -5.63
C PRO A 60 -14.54 -17.78 -5.71
N GLY A 61 -15.72 -17.39 -5.21
CA GLY A 61 -16.11 -15.98 -5.14
C GLY A 61 -15.21 -15.16 -4.24
N SER A 62 -14.89 -15.67 -3.04
CA SER A 62 -13.94 -15.01 -2.13
C SER A 62 -12.52 -14.99 -2.71
N ALA A 63 -12.07 -16.08 -3.36
CA ALA A 63 -10.78 -16.09 -4.05
C ALA A 63 -10.71 -14.99 -5.13
N GLN A 64 -11.77 -14.84 -5.92
CA GLN A 64 -11.83 -13.78 -6.93
C GLN A 64 -11.77 -12.39 -6.29
N SER A 65 -12.51 -12.14 -5.20
CA SER A 65 -12.49 -10.86 -4.51
C SER A 65 -11.09 -10.49 -4.02
N CYS A 66 -10.33 -11.44 -3.47
CA CYS A 66 -8.91 -11.19 -3.14
C CYS A 66 -8.09 -10.84 -4.38
N ASN A 67 -8.28 -11.61 -5.45
CA ASN A 67 -7.51 -11.45 -6.67
C ASN A 67 -7.87 -10.18 -7.48
N GLU A 68 -9.00 -9.53 -7.24
CA GLU A 68 -9.33 -8.24 -7.86
C GLU A 68 -8.28 -7.16 -7.58
N CYS A 69 -7.58 -7.27 -6.44
CA CYS A 69 -6.48 -6.39 -6.07
C CYS A 69 -5.10 -7.08 -6.20
N HIS A 70 -4.99 -8.34 -5.79
CA HIS A 70 -3.71 -9.04 -5.69
C HIS A 70 -3.22 -9.66 -7.01
N ALA A 71 -4.14 -10.03 -7.92
CA ALA A 71 -3.85 -10.59 -9.23
C ALA A 71 -5.01 -10.26 -10.20
N PRO A 72 -5.18 -8.99 -10.61
CA PRO A 72 -6.43 -8.50 -11.17
C PRO A 72 -6.73 -8.91 -12.61
N LEU A 73 -5.76 -9.47 -13.35
CA LEU A 73 -6.02 -9.91 -14.72
C LEU A 73 -6.85 -11.21 -14.75
N ALA A 74 -7.80 -11.31 -15.65
CA ALA A 74 -8.55 -12.55 -15.83
C ALA A 74 -7.61 -13.71 -16.15
N GLU A 75 -6.54 -13.49 -16.86
CA GLU A 75 -5.51 -14.49 -17.21
C GLU A 75 -4.74 -15.01 -15.99
N GLN A 76 -4.84 -14.35 -14.83
CA GLN A 76 -4.27 -14.81 -13.55
C GLN A 76 -5.23 -15.71 -12.78
N GLN A 77 -6.51 -15.74 -13.15
CA GLN A 77 -7.56 -16.45 -12.41
C GLN A 77 -7.67 -17.91 -12.84
N LYS A 78 -7.63 -18.86 -11.89
CA LYS A 78 -7.78 -20.31 -12.15
C LYS A 78 -9.18 -20.68 -12.65
N LYS A 79 -10.19 -20.01 -12.12
CA LYS A 79 -11.60 -20.22 -12.47
C LYS A 79 -12.23 -18.91 -12.92
N SER A 80 -13.24 -19.03 -13.76
CA SER A 80 -14.11 -17.92 -14.17
C SER A 80 -15.56 -18.31 -14.00
N LEU A 81 -16.41 -17.32 -13.71
CA LEU A 81 -17.83 -17.53 -13.62
C LEU A 81 -18.40 -17.70 -15.05
N ALA A 82 -19.07 -18.80 -15.32
CA ALA A 82 -19.71 -19.10 -16.58
C ALA A 82 -21.23 -19.22 -16.38
N GLY A 83 -22.02 -18.68 -17.31
CA GLY A 83 -23.46 -18.61 -17.20
C GLY A 83 -23.98 -17.30 -16.61
N ILE A 84 -25.30 -17.17 -16.48
CA ILE A 84 -25.98 -15.96 -15.99
C ILE A 84 -27.00 -16.38 -14.92
N GLY A 85 -27.13 -15.55 -13.88
CA GLY A 85 -28.09 -15.74 -12.80
C GLY A 85 -27.95 -17.09 -12.09
N PRO A 86 -29.06 -17.80 -11.81
CA PRO A 86 -29.04 -19.09 -11.09
C PRO A 86 -28.25 -20.21 -11.80
N LEU A 87 -28.00 -20.08 -13.10
CA LEU A 87 -27.21 -21.02 -13.90
C LEU A 87 -25.72 -20.71 -13.91
N ALA A 88 -25.31 -19.64 -13.25
CA ALA A 88 -23.91 -19.30 -13.14
C ALA A 88 -23.12 -20.33 -12.31
N SER A 89 -21.99 -20.77 -12.81
CA SER A 89 -21.14 -21.75 -12.15
C SER A 89 -19.66 -21.45 -12.39
N TRP A 90 -18.83 -21.75 -11.40
CA TRP A 90 -17.38 -21.60 -11.51
C TRP A 90 -16.78 -22.74 -12.33
N LYS A 91 -16.12 -22.40 -13.42
CA LYS A 91 -15.45 -23.36 -14.33
C LYS A 91 -13.97 -23.02 -14.45
N LYS A 92 -13.19 -23.99 -14.94
CA LYS A 92 -11.78 -23.74 -15.30
C LYS A 92 -11.73 -22.58 -16.30
N ASN A 93 -10.88 -21.61 -16.03
CA ASN A 93 -10.74 -20.45 -16.91
C ASN A 93 -9.89 -20.79 -18.13
N PRO A 94 -10.44 -20.74 -19.36
CA PRO A 94 -9.69 -21.07 -20.58
C PRO A 94 -8.60 -20.04 -20.90
N ALA A 95 -8.70 -18.81 -20.36
CA ALA A 95 -7.70 -17.74 -20.54
C ALA A 95 -6.55 -17.82 -19.53
N HIS A 96 -6.59 -18.72 -18.54
CA HIS A 96 -5.60 -18.79 -17.47
C HIS A 96 -4.19 -19.05 -17.98
N ILE A 97 -3.24 -18.21 -17.56
CA ILE A 97 -1.80 -18.32 -17.86
C ILE A 97 -1.06 -18.63 -16.56
N LEU A 98 -0.62 -19.88 -16.40
CA LEU A 98 0.03 -20.37 -15.18
C LEU A 98 1.23 -19.51 -14.75
N LYS A 99 2.07 -19.08 -15.69
CA LYS A 99 3.24 -18.23 -15.39
C LYS A 99 2.89 -16.85 -14.87
N LEU A 100 1.68 -16.37 -15.18
CA LEU A 100 1.21 -15.05 -14.76
C LEU A 100 0.55 -15.09 -13.38
N GLU A 101 0.12 -16.26 -12.91
CA GLU A 101 -0.64 -16.43 -11.66
C GLU A 101 0.04 -15.79 -10.45
N MET A 102 1.36 -15.92 -10.34
CA MET A 102 2.16 -15.41 -9.22
C MET A 102 2.76 -14.01 -9.46
N ALA A 103 2.44 -13.37 -10.58
CA ALA A 103 3.07 -12.09 -10.95
C ALA A 103 2.51 -10.86 -10.19
N GLY A 104 1.59 -11.07 -9.25
CA GLY A 104 0.98 -9.98 -8.48
C GLY A 104 0.30 -8.95 -9.39
N LEU A 105 0.48 -7.66 -9.09
CA LEU A 105 0.08 -6.58 -9.98
C LEU A 105 1.10 -6.49 -11.14
N ALA A 106 0.93 -7.34 -12.15
CA ALA A 106 1.75 -7.32 -13.35
C ALA A 106 1.61 -6.02 -14.13
N CYS A 107 2.58 -5.69 -14.98
CA CYS A 107 2.57 -4.46 -15.79
C CYS A 107 1.27 -4.30 -16.57
N ALA A 108 0.76 -5.39 -17.16
CA ALA A 108 -0.48 -5.40 -17.92
C ALA A 108 -1.73 -5.04 -17.08
N ALA A 109 -1.70 -5.28 -15.77
CA ALA A 109 -2.81 -4.91 -14.88
C ALA A 109 -3.11 -3.41 -14.89
N CYS A 110 -2.08 -2.58 -15.08
CA CYS A 110 -2.20 -1.13 -15.17
C CYS A 110 -2.21 -0.64 -16.64
N HIS A 111 -1.42 -1.27 -17.51
CA HIS A 111 -1.06 -0.71 -18.80
C HIS A 111 -1.75 -1.35 -20.02
N VAL A 112 -2.46 -2.48 -19.87
CA VAL A 112 -3.05 -3.16 -21.03
C VAL A 112 -4.53 -3.42 -20.85
N ARG A 113 -5.34 -3.10 -21.86
CA ARG A 113 -6.77 -3.47 -21.96
C ARG A 113 -7.08 -3.83 -23.40
N ASN A 114 -7.60 -5.03 -23.64
CA ASN A 114 -7.93 -5.51 -25.00
C ASN A 114 -6.78 -5.30 -25.99
N TRP A 115 -5.53 -5.57 -25.54
CA TRP A 115 -4.28 -5.37 -26.28
C TRP A 115 -4.00 -3.92 -26.69
N ARG A 116 -4.77 -2.94 -26.22
CA ARG A 116 -4.40 -1.53 -26.27
C ARG A 116 -3.50 -1.20 -25.08
N VAL A 117 -2.47 -0.42 -25.34
CA VAL A 117 -1.53 0.01 -24.30
C VAL A 117 -1.88 1.42 -23.83
N TYR A 118 -1.86 1.61 -22.53
CA TYR A 118 -2.16 2.86 -21.85
C TYR A 118 -0.95 3.33 -21.04
N GLY A 119 -0.77 4.64 -20.96
CA GLY A 119 0.30 5.24 -20.18
C GLY A 119 -0.03 6.67 -19.74
N PRO A 120 0.84 7.28 -18.92
CA PRO A 120 0.63 8.64 -18.50
C PRO A 120 0.76 9.63 -19.67
N PRO A 121 0.22 10.87 -19.53
CA PRO A 121 0.42 11.95 -20.50
C PRO A 121 1.89 12.18 -20.83
N LYS A 122 2.18 12.61 -22.04
CA LYS A 122 3.55 13.00 -22.43
C LYS A 122 4.01 14.16 -21.56
N ARG A 123 5.28 14.15 -21.16
CA ARG A 123 5.92 15.29 -20.51
C ARG A 123 6.64 16.11 -21.56
N GLU A 124 6.43 17.43 -21.52
CA GLU A 124 7.30 18.36 -22.23
C GLU A 124 8.64 18.43 -21.48
N THR A 125 9.71 18.18 -22.19
CA THR A 125 11.07 18.41 -21.68
C THR A 125 11.67 19.64 -22.37
N LYS A 126 12.68 20.28 -21.77
CA LYS A 126 13.39 21.42 -22.38
C LYS A 126 14.01 21.10 -23.75
N VAL A 127 14.08 19.84 -24.14
CA VAL A 127 14.68 19.33 -25.40
C VAL A 127 13.59 18.78 -26.33
N GLY A 128 12.31 19.02 -26.05
CA GLY A 128 11.18 18.49 -26.81
C GLY A 128 10.50 17.31 -26.11
N ILE A 129 9.55 16.67 -26.79
CA ILE A 129 8.80 15.54 -26.26
C ILE A 129 9.73 14.33 -26.19
N ASN A 130 10.29 14.08 -25.02
CA ASN A 130 11.14 12.91 -24.77
C ASN A 130 10.26 11.70 -24.40
N ASP A 131 9.56 11.19 -25.39
CA ASP A 131 8.80 9.96 -25.27
C ASP A 131 9.42 8.96 -26.25
N ALA A 132 10.24 8.08 -25.70
CA ALA A 132 10.99 7.05 -26.44
C ALA A 132 10.09 5.98 -27.09
N THR A 133 8.78 6.17 -27.09
CA THR A 133 7.87 5.33 -27.86
C THR A 133 7.83 5.85 -29.28
N SER A 134 8.60 5.18 -30.15
CA SER A 134 8.41 5.30 -31.60
C SER A 134 6.92 5.11 -31.94
N ALA A 135 6.40 5.85 -32.89
CA ALA A 135 4.98 5.81 -33.30
C ALA A 135 4.50 4.44 -33.82
N GLY A 136 5.31 3.40 -33.71
CA GLY A 136 5.03 2.04 -34.20
C GLY A 136 5.05 0.94 -33.13
N GLU A 137 5.49 1.24 -31.91
CA GLU A 137 5.47 0.23 -30.84
C GLU A 137 4.06 0.09 -30.25
N HIS A 138 3.65 -1.15 -29.94
CA HIS A 138 2.33 -1.50 -29.37
C HIS A 138 1.11 -1.08 -30.24
N GLY A 139 1.27 -0.74 -31.51
CA GLY A 139 0.21 -0.14 -32.31
C GLY A 139 -0.24 1.24 -31.82
N GLY A 140 0.57 1.91 -31.00
CA GLY A 140 0.31 3.17 -30.34
C GLY A 140 0.06 3.04 -28.84
N VAL A 141 0.11 4.18 -28.14
CA VAL A 141 -0.12 4.27 -26.68
C VAL A 141 -1.18 5.34 -26.40
N GLU A 142 -2.27 4.96 -25.78
CA GLU A 142 -3.28 5.89 -25.27
C GLU A 142 -2.80 6.54 -23.95
N ARG A 143 -3.05 7.85 -23.80
CA ARG A 143 -2.43 8.63 -22.71
C ARG A 143 -3.45 9.43 -21.90
N PRO A 144 -4.41 8.76 -21.23
CA PRO A 144 -5.40 9.45 -20.43
C PRO A 144 -4.76 10.11 -19.20
N PRO A 145 -5.20 11.34 -18.83
CA PRO A 145 -4.75 12.00 -17.58
C PRO A 145 -4.99 11.20 -16.32
N PHE A 146 -5.88 10.23 -16.36
CA PHE A 146 -6.25 9.34 -15.26
C PHE A 146 -5.05 8.62 -14.61
N PHE A 147 -3.97 8.32 -15.39
CA PHE A 147 -2.75 7.71 -14.83
C PHE A 147 -2.02 8.58 -13.80
N GLU A 148 -2.26 9.88 -13.77
CA GLU A 148 -1.63 10.81 -12.82
C GLU A 148 -2.61 11.31 -11.75
N ARG A 149 -3.77 10.66 -11.63
CA ARG A 149 -4.79 10.99 -10.65
C ARG A 149 -4.92 9.91 -9.57
N ALA A 150 -5.25 10.31 -8.37
CA ALA A 150 -5.42 9.40 -7.22
C ALA A 150 -6.52 8.35 -7.45
N GLU A 151 -7.53 8.68 -8.27
CA GLU A 151 -8.60 7.76 -8.66
C GLU A 151 -8.08 6.49 -9.37
N PHE A 152 -6.89 6.56 -9.99
CA PHE A 152 -6.24 5.39 -10.57
C PHE A 152 -5.92 4.33 -9.52
N CYS A 153 -5.57 4.75 -8.31
CA CYS A 153 -5.20 3.87 -7.20
C CYS A 153 -6.43 3.41 -6.38
N MET A 154 -7.53 4.16 -6.45
CA MET A 154 -8.73 3.95 -5.65
C MET A 154 -9.30 2.54 -5.78
N GLY A 155 -9.27 1.94 -6.98
CA GLY A 155 -9.88 0.62 -7.23
C GLY A 155 -9.36 -0.51 -6.33
N CYS A 156 -8.11 -0.38 -5.82
CA CYS A 156 -7.51 -1.35 -4.90
C CYS A 156 -7.25 -0.76 -3.50
N HIS A 157 -7.11 0.57 -3.39
CA HIS A 157 -6.79 1.25 -2.14
C HIS A 157 -8.00 1.94 -1.48
N GLN A 158 -9.21 1.56 -1.89
CA GLN A 158 -10.46 1.94 -1.25
C GLN A 158 -11.46 0.80 -1.42
N PHE A 159 -11.88 0.17 -0.32
CA PHE A 159 -12.94 -0.81 -0.40
C PHE A 159 -14.29 -0.11 -0.39
N GLU A 160 -15.19 -0.57 -1.26
CA GLU A 160 -16.59 -0.17 -1.24
C GLU A 160 -17.33 -0.91 -0.14
N GLY A 161 -18.39 -0.30 0.36
CA GLY A 161 -19.19 -0.85 1.45
C GLY A 161 -18.73 -0.40 2.83
N GLY A 162 -19.66 -0.34 3.75
CA GLY A 162 -19.39 0.06 5.13
C GLY A 162 -18.73 -1.07 5.91
N GLY A 163 -17.51 -0.86 6.37
CA GLY A 163 -16.94 -1.65 7.45
C GLY A 163 -17.52 -1.23 8.81
N PRO A 164 -16.95 -1.74 9.91
CA PRO A 164 -17.36 -1.35 11.26
C PRO A 164 -17.34 0.18 11.44
N ASN A 165 -18.36 0.71 12.10
CA ASN A 165 -18.58 2.16 12.31
C ASN A 165 -18.71 2.97 11.00
N GLY A 166 -19.17 2.35 9.90
CA GLY A 166 -19.31 3.02 8.61
C GLY A 166 -18.00 3.32 7.90
N LYS A 167 -16.84 2.91 8.44
CA LYS A 167 -15.53 3.09 7.83
C LYS A 167 -15.12 1.83 7.08
N SER A 168 -14.77 1.95 5.82
CA SER A 168 -14.18 0.85 5.06
C SER A 168 -12.92 0.29 5.75
N ILE A 169 -12.67 -1.01 5.59
CA ILE A 169 -11.45 -1.65 6.10
C ILE A 169 -10.22 -1.02 5.43
N GLN A 170 -10.26 -0.90 4.11
CA GLN A 170 -9.30 -0.13 3.32
C GLN A 170 -9.93 1.21 2.94
N ASN A 171 -9.48 2.31 3.56
CA ASN A 171 -10.08 3.64 3.43
C ASN A 171 -9.11 4.73 2.95
N THR A 172 -7.98 4.32 2.41
CA THR A 172 -6.84 5.20 2.11
C THR A 172 -7.20 6.34 1.15
N TYR A 173 -8.00 6.06 0.10
CA TYR A 173 -8.40 7.10 -0.85
C TYR A 173 -9.30 8.17 -0.20
N ASN A 174 -10.28 7.77 0.60
CA ASN A 174 -11.16 8.72 1.28
C ASN A 174 -10.43 9.54 2.34
N GLU A 175 -9.47 8.91 3.06
CA GLU A 175 -8.60 9.59 4.01
C GLU A 175 -7.78 10.67 3.30
N TRP A 176 -7.16 10.34 2.15
CA TRP A 176 -6.45 11.29 1.31
C TRP A 176 -7.36 12.39 0.77
N LYS A 177 -8.52 12.03 0.23
CA LYS A 177 -9.47 12.98 -0.37
C LYS A 177 -9.93 14.06 0.62
N ALA A 178 -10.02 13.71 1.89
CA ALA A 178 -10.38 14.66 2.97
C ALA A 178 -9.19 15.53 3.43
N SER A 179 -7.97 15.21 3.05
CA SER A 179 -6.74 15.86 3.53
C SER A 179 -6.45 17.20 2.85
N ILE A 180 -5.54 17.97 3.46
CA ILE A 180 -4.97 19.17 2.85
C ILE A 180 -4.23 18.86 1.55
N TRP A 181 -3.55 17.71 1.47
CA TRP A 181 -2.79 17.29 0.30
C TRP A 181 -3.66 17.16 -0.95
N ALA A 182 -4.87 16.60 -0.81
CA ALA A 182 -5.82 16.54 -1.92
C ALA A 182 -6.29 17.94 -2.35
N LYS A 183 -6.52 18.84 -1.39
CA LYS A 183 -6.93 20.25 -1.65
C LYS A 183 -5.83 21.02 -2.40
N GLU A 184 -4.57 20.71 -2.13
CA GLU A 184 -3.40 21.27 -2.80
C GLU A 184 -3.08 20.56 -4.14
N GLY A 185 -3.88 19.57 -4.55
CA GLY A 185 -3.72 18.86 -5.81
C GLY A 185 -2.62 17.78 -5.79
N VAL A 186 -2.05 17.46 -4.63
CA VAL A 186 -1.03 16.42 -4.50
C VAL A 186 -1.70 15.04 -4.62
N GLN A 187 -1.29 14.27 -5.63
CA GLN A 187 -1.84 12.96 -5.94
C GLN A 187 -1.02 11.83 -5.29
N CYS A 188 -1.56 10.62 -5.22
CA CYS A 188 -0.86 9.44 -4.69
C CYS A 188 0.50 9.23 -5.39
N GLN A 189 0.53 9.42 -6.70
CA GLN A 189 1.72 9.25 -7.53
C GLN A 189 2.84 10.25 -7.21
N ASN A 190 2.52 11.42 -6.67
CA ASN A 190 3.54 12.42 -6.31
C ASN A 190 4.49 11.90 -5.24
N CYS A 191 3.97 11.18 -4.23
CA CYS A 191 4.73 10.61 -3.13
C CYS A 191 5.19 9.17 -3.42
N HIS A 192 4.28 8.30 -3.92
CA HIS A 192 4.57 6.87 -4.08
C HIS A 192 5.25 6.51 -5.39
N MET A 193 5.16 7.37 -6.43
CA MET A 193 5.78 7.20 -7.75
C MET A 193 6.52 8.47 -8.19
N PRO A 194 7.44 9.02 -7.38
CA PRO A 194 8.10 10.28 -7.71
C PRO A 194 8.78 10.17 -9.07
N LYS A 195 8.56 11.19 -9.93
CA LYS A 195 9.07 11.19 -11.31
C LYS A 195 8.66 9.97 -12.15
N ARG A 196 7.50 9.35 -11.83
CA ARG A 196 6.99 8.11 -12.44
C ARG A 196 7.85 6.87 -12.14
N ALA A 197 8.63 6.87 -11.07
CA ALA A 197 9.34 5.68 -10.61
C ALA A 197 8.33 4.60 -10.17
N HIS A 198 8.57 3.35 -10.58
CA HIS A 198 7.70 2.21 -10.28
C HIS A 198 8.09 1.53 -8.96
N LEU A 199 8.19 2.32 -7.89
CA LEU A 199 8.69 1.86 -6.58
C LEU A 199 7.57 1.66 -5.56
N TRP A 200 6.49 2.46 -5.60
CA TRP A 200 5.36 2.41 -4.65
C TRP A 200 5.79 2.18 -3.20
N ARG A 201 6.82 2.93 -2.74
CA ARG A 201 7.30 2.83 -1.36
C ARG A 201 6.18 3.19 -0.39
N GLY A 202 6.10 2.48 0.72
CA GLY A 202 5.07 2.66 1.72
C GLY A 202 5.59 2.28 3.11
N ILE A 203 4.73 1.70 3.95
CA ILE A 203 5.01 1.42 5.36
C ILE A 203 6.18 0.43 5.59
N HIS A 204 6.53 -0.40 4.58
CA HIS A 204 7.67 -1.32 4.60
C HIS A 204 9.01 -0.64 4.26
N ASP A 205 8.97 0.59 3.74
CA ASP A 205 10.15 1.39 3.44
C ASP A 205 10.44 2.33 4.62
N LYS A 206 11.63 2.20 5.20
CA LYS A 206 12.01 2.96 6.39
C LYS A 206 12.01 4.47 6.15
N GLU A 207 12.57 4.92 5.03
CA GLU A 207 12.66 6.35 4.71
C GLU A 207 11.27 6.93 4.46
N MET A 208 10.42 6.19 3.73
CA MET A 208 9.04 6.60 3.47
C MET A 208 8.23 6.69 4.77
N ALA A 209 8.36 5.70 5.67
CA ALA A 209 7.69 5.71 6.97
C ALA A 209 8.19 6.85 7.87
N GLN A 210 9.50 7.15 7.85
CA GLN A 210 10.08 8.27 8.59
C GLN A 210 9.63 9.63 8.05
N SER A 211 9.47 9.76 6.72
CA SER A 211 8.98 11.01 6.11
C SER A 211 7.52 11.31 6.40
N ALA A 212 6.75 10.31 6.86
CA ALA A 212 5.33 10.47 7.15
C ALA A 212 5.06 11.21 8.46
N VAL A 213 6.00 11.16 9.43
CA VAL A 213 5.75 11.66 10.79
C VAL A 213 6.93 12.44 11.35
N THR A 214 6.63 13.38 12.24
CA THR A 214 7.63 14.03 13.12
C THR A 214 7.42 13.57 14.55
N LEU A 215 8.53 13.45 15.30
CA LEU A 215 8.55 13.05 16.71
C LEU A 215 9.14 14.19 17.55
N ASP A 216 8.34 14.70 18.47
CA ASP A 216 8.73 15.71 19.44
C ASP A 216 8.63 15.14 20.86
N VAL A 217 9.50 15.61 21.76
CA VAL A 217 9.49 15.23 23.19
C VAL A 217 9.57 16.47 24.03
N GLU A 218 8.51 16.73 24.80
CA GLU A 218 8.42 17.85 25.73
C GLU A 218 8.56 17.34 27.16
N LEU A 219 9.65 17.67 27.82
CA LEU A 219 9.82 17.39 29.25
C LEU A 219 8.98 18.36 30.08
N GLU A 220 8.38 17.87 31.15
CA GLU A 220 7.59 18.68 32.07
C GLU A 220 8.52 19.25 33.18
N ASP A 221 8.93 20.50 33.04
CA ASP A 221 9.85 21.19 33.96
C ASP A 221 9.33 21.30 35.39
N LYS A 222 8.01 21.28 35.58
CA LYS A 222 7.34 21.41 36.90
C LYS A 222 7.07 20.05 37.56
N ALA A 223 7.54 18.94 36.98
CA ALA A 223 7.39 17.63 37.60
C ALA A 223 8.19 17.56 38.92
N PRO A 224 7.74 16.79 39.92
CA PRO A 224 8.53 16.51 41.12
C PRO A 224 9.91 15.96 40.75
N LYS A 225 10.94 16.28 41.56
CA LYS A 225 12.34 15.91 41.25
C LYS A 225 12.58 14.40 41.16
N ASP A 226 11.77 13.63 41.84
CA ASP A 226 11.76 12.17 41.85
C ASP A 226 10.92 11.53 40.73
N ILE A 227 10.37 12.35 39.81
CA ILE A 227 9.56 11.93 38.67
C ILE A 227 10.20 12.42 37.38
N VAL A 228 10.18 11.58 36.36
CA VAL A 228 10.36 11.97 34.96
C VAL A 228 8.97 12.00 34.30
N SER A 229 8.58 13.19 33.84
CA SER A 229 7.32 13.39 33.12
C SER A 229 7.62 14.05 31.77
N ALA A 230 7.00 13.53 30.71
CA ALA A 230 7.16 14.05 29.36
C ALA A 230 5.91 13.80 28.50
N LYS A 231 5.66 14.68 27.54
CA LYS A 231 4.75 14.43 26.42
C LYS A 231 5.60 13.98 25.22
N ILE A 232 5.24 12.86 24.65
CA ILE A 232 5.83 12.34 23.41
C ILE A 232 4.78 12.52 22.33
N ILE A 233 5.08 13.34 21.35
CA ILE A 233 4.14 13.81 20.34
C ILE A 233 4.59 13.27 19.00
N LEU A 234 3.78 12.40 18.38
CA LEU A 234 4.00 11.90 17.04
C LEU A 234 2.96 12.51 16.10
N THR A 235 3.40 13.40 15.23
CA THR A 235 2.52 14.16 14.32
C THR A 235 2.62 13.60 12.91
N ASN A 236 1.48 13.35 12.26
CA ASN A 236 1.42 13.01 10.83
C ASN A 236 1.62 14.27 9.99
N THR A 237 2.86 14.58 9.66
CA THR A 237 3.24 15.78 8.91
C THR A 237 3.40 15.53 7.41
N GLY A 238 3.63 14.28 6.98
CA GLY A 238 3.99 13.96 5.60
C GLY A 238 3.02 13.03 4.87
N ALA A 239 2.24 12.19 5.58
CA ALA A 239 1.29 11.32 4.90
C ALA A 239 -0.02 12.04 4.57
N GLY A 240 -0.49 11.89 3.34
CA GLY A 240 -1.75 12.45 2.88
C GLY A 240 -2.99 11.67 3.34
N HIS A 241 -2.82 10.60 4.08
CA HIS A 241 -3.82 9.70 4.64
C HIS A 241 -3.49 9.42 6.10
N TYR A 242 -4.31 8.65 6.80
CA TYR A 242 -4.01 8.27 8.18
C TYR A 242 -2.67 7.52 8.27
N PHE A 243 -1.95 7.70 9.38
CA PHE A 243 -0.72 6.97 9.66
C PHE A 243 -0.86 6.11 10.93
N PRO A 244 -0.63 4.79 10.78
CA PRO A 244 -0.57 4.03 9.53
C PRO A 244 -1.94 4.00 8.83
N THR A 245 -1.99 3.82 7.52
CA THR A 245 -3.26 3.51 6.83
C THR A 245 -3.53 2.02 6.86
N TYR A 246 -4.77 1.59 6.66
CA TYR A 246 -5.22 0.20 6.71
C TYR A 246 -5.19 -0.42 8.13
N ILE A 247 -5.55 -1.71 8.24
CA ILE A 247 -5.70 -2.42 9.52
C ILE A 247 -4.53 -3.34 9.86
N THR A 248 -3.65 -3.65 8.90
CA THR A 248 -2.56 -4.61 9.11
C THR A 248 -1.37 -4.03 9.87
N PRO A 249 -0.92 -2.79 9.63
CA PRO A 249 0.24 -2.26 10.33
C PRO A 249 -0.11 -1.73 11.72
N SER A 250 0.87 -1.78 12.60
CA SER A 250 0.87 -1.06 13.85
C SER A 250 2.17 -0.28 14.06
N VAL A 251 2.11 0.75 14.89
CA VAL A 251 3.26 1.57 15.25
C VAL A 251 3.36 1.64 16.76
N ASP A 252 4.46 1.13 17.31
CA ASP A 252 4.75 1.22 18.75
C ASP A 252 5.51 2.51 19.03
N VAL A 253 4.98 3.34 19.94
CA VAL A 253 5.71 4.43 20.58
C VAL A 253 6.21 3.91 21.92
N ILE A 254 7.54 3.81 22.07
CA ILE A 254 8.20 3.18 23.21
C ILE A 254 9.07 4.23 23.89
N ALA A 255 8.91 4.40 25.20
CA ALA A 255 9.75 5.28 26.00
C ALA A 255 10.28 4.56 27.23
N TRP A 256 11.53 4.82 27.61
CA TRP A 256 12.16 4.25 28.78
C TRP A 256 13.30 5.14 29.29
N LEU A 257 13.70 4.94 30.53
CA LEU A 257 14.88 5.60 31.11
C LEU A 257 16.13 4.74 30.90
N GLU A 258 17.22 5.40 30.63
CA GLU A 258 18.57 4.80 30.53
C GLU A 258 19.49 5.42 31.57
N ASP A 259 20.46 4.62 32.05
CA ASP A 259 21.57 5.10 32.84
C ASP A 259 22.61 5.85 31.95
N LYS A 260 23.69 6.36 32.58
CA LYS A 260 24.77 7.05 31.87
C LYS A 260 25.56 6.18 30.88
N ASN A 261 25.41 4.85 30.97
CA ASN A 261 26.06 3.90 30.06
C ASN A 261 25.10 3.46 28.92
N GLY A 262 23.86 3.95 28.91
CA GLY A 262 22.83 3.60 27.93
C GLY A 262 22.08 2.30 28.24
N ALA A 263 22.23 1.76 29.46
CA ALA A 263 21.48 0.59 29.87
C ALA A 263 20.05 0.99 30.28
N ALA A 264 19.06 0.25 29.76
CA ALA A 264 17.64 0.48 30.10
C ALA A 264 17.36 0.15 31.57
N LEU A 265 16.69 1.07 32.26
CA LEU A 265 16.33 0.89 33.68
C LEU A 265 15.07 0.04 33.80
N PRO A 266 15.08 -1.02 34.64
CA PRO A 266 13.92 -1.91 34.82
C PRO A 266 12.66 -1.14 35.26
N GLY A 267 11.50 -1.53 34.74
CA GLY A 267 10.21 -0.93 35.10
C GLY A 267 9.95 0.48 34.56
N SER A 268 10.92 1.10 33.87
CA SER A 268 10.78 2.44 33.31
C SER A 268 10.04 2.48 31.97
N GLN A 269 9.93 1.36 31.28
CA GLN A 269 9.36 1.32 29.94
C GLN A 269 7.84 1.57 29.94
N VAL A 270 7.39 2.37 28.97
CA VAL A 270 5.99 2.55 28.59
C VAL A 270 5.88 2.30 27.08
N VAL A 271 4.82 1.64 26.66
CA VAL A 271 4.53 1.37 25.23
C VAL A 271 3.10 1.75 24.95
N GLU A 272 2.89 2.57 23.94
CA GLU A 272 1.58 2.83 23.36
C GLU A 272 1.58 2.36 21.89
N ILE A 273 0.42 1.86 21.44
CA ILE A 273 0.28 1.29 20.09
C ILE A 273 -0.69 2.16 19.29
N ILE A 274 -0.26 2.56 18.12
CA ILE A 274 -1.04 3.29 17.12
C ILE A 274 -1.42 2.30 16.04
N GLU A 275 -2.71 1.95 15.98
CA GLU A 275 -3.29 1.03 15.00
C GLU A 275 -4.79 1.24 14.92
N ARG A 276 -5.44 0.67 13.91
CA ARG A 276 -6.87 0.45 13.88
C ARG A 276 -7.14 -1.01 14.22
N LYS A 277 -7.78 -1.24 15.36
CA LYS A 277 -8.06 -2.59 15.86
C LYS A 277 -9.49 -3.00 15.59
N LEU A 278 -9.67 -4.09 14.88
CA LEU A 278 -10.95 -4.72 14.64
C LEU A 278 -11.08 -6.04 15.41
N SER A 279 -12.30 -6.54 15.61
CA SER A 279 -12.56 -7.92 16.03
C SER A 279 -12.05 -8.90 14.98
N SER A 280 -11.79 -10.15 15.36
CA SER A 280 -11.25 -11.18 14.48
C SER A 280 -12.15 -11.51 13.27
N ASP A 281 -13.44 -11.27 13.39
CA ASP A 281 -14.45 -11.43 12.34
C ASP A 281 -14.71 -10.15 11.53
N PHE A 282 -13.96 -9.08 11.80
CA PHE A 282 -14.09 -7.73 11.20
C PHE A 282 -15.45 -7.06 11.38
N SER A 283 -16.33 -7.58 12.23
CA SER A 283 -17.68 -7.06 12.44
C SER A 283 -17.71 -5.79 13.30
N ARG A 284 -16.68 -5.56 14.14
CA ARG A 284 -16.63 -4.47 15.10
C ARG A 284 -15.26 -3.80 15.15
N GLU A 285 -15.26 -2.46 15.18
CA GLU A 285 -14.08 -1.66 15.52
C GLU A 285 -13.92 -1.62 17.05
N ILE A 286 -12.78 -2.05 17.53
CA ILE A 286 -12.42 -2.00 18.96
C ILE A 286 -11.92 -0.60 19.29
N TYR A 287 -11.01 -0.06 18.48
CA TYR A 287 -10.54 1.31 18.52
C TYR A 287 -9.84 1.70 17.20
N ASP A 288 -9.70 3.01 16.98
CA ASP A 288 -8.91 3.60 15.91
C ASP A 288 -8.04 4.71 16.50
N LYS A 289 -6.75 4.42 16.70
CA LYS A 289 -5.74 5.35 17.21
C LYS A 289 -4.83 5.89 16.10
N ARG A 290 -5.11 5.61 14.83
CA ARG A 290 -4.31 6.08 13.71
C ARG A 290 -4.33 7.60 13.66
N ILE A 291 -3.25 8.19 13.16
CA ILE A 291 -3.05 9.63 13.16
C ILE A 291 -3.54 10.23 11.84
N PRO A 292 -4.63 11.02 11.83
CA PRO A 292 -5.06 11.75 10.64
C PRO A 292 -3.98 12.72 10.12
N PRO A 293 -4.04 13.12 8.83
CA PRO A 293 -3.13 14.14 8.30
C PRO A 293 -3.17 15.43 9.12
N GLN A 294 -2.00 15.97 9.47
CA GLN A 294 -1.77 17.17 10.27
C GLN A 294 -2.22 17.07 11.72
N GLU A 295 -2.60 15.89 12.21
CA GLU A 295 -2.93 15.65 13.61
C GLU A 295 -1.80 14.90 14.34
N ALA A 296 -1.87 14.87 15.66
CA ALA A 296 -0.87 14.27 16.52
C ALA A 296 -1.46 13.18 17.43
N PHE A 297 -0.68 12.13 17.65
CA PHE A 297 -0.84 11.20 18.75
C PHE A 297 0.05 11.65 19.92
N ILE A 298 -0.51 11.72 21.12
CA ILE A 298 0.21 12.15 22.32
C ILE A 298 0.27 11.02 23.33
N MET A 299 1.48 10.58 23.66
CA MET A 299 1.76 9.65 24.74
C MET A 299 2.30 10.41 25.95
N ASN A 300 1.64 10.27 27.09
CA ASN A 300 2.10 10.84 28.34
C ASN A 300 3.01 9.82 29.06
N TYR A 301 4.29 10.15 29.17
CA TYR A 301 5.26 9.37 29.92
C TYR A 301 5.35 9.92 31.34
N ARG A 302 5.20 9.05 32.35
CA ARG A 302 5.39 9.40 33.74
C ARG A 302 5.93 8.19 34.53
N ARG A 303 7.14 8.31 35.06
CA ARG A 303 7.81 7.28 35.86
C ARG A 303 8.65 7.91 36.96
N GLY A 304 8.85 7.15 38.04
CA GLY A 304 9.83 7.50 39.05
C GLY A 304 11.20 7.72 38.41
N ARG A 305 11.98 8.60 38.98
CA ARG A 305 13.36 8.89 38.56
C ARG A 305 14.34 8.14 39.48
N PRO A 306 14.82 6.95 39.10
CA PRO A 306 15.90 6.30 39.82
C PRO A 306 17.15 7.19 39.83
N PRO A 307 18.02 7.13 40.88
CA PRO A 307 19.22 7.97 40.96
C PRO A 307 20.16 7.84 39.79
N GLU A 308 20.21 6.68 39.15
CA GLU A 308 21.01 6.34 37.97
C GLU A 308 20.40 6.82 36.65
N ALA A 309 19.17 7.33 36.66
CA ALA A 309 18.48 7.77 35.43
C ALA A 309 19.16 9.03 34.84
N ALA A 310 19.70 8.89 33.65
CA ALA A 310 20.41 9.93 32.91
C ALA A 310 19.66 10.43 31.67
N THR A 311 18.96 9.55 30.98
CA THR A 311 18.33 9.87 29.69
C THR A 311 16.93 9.27 29.58
N LEU A 312 15.96 10.03 29.07
CA LEU A 312 14.72 9.50 28.53
C LEU A 312 14.94 9.14 27.07
N ARG A 313 14.81 7.86 26.74
CA ARG A 313 14.90 7.36 25.37
C ARG A 313 13.51 7.16 24.79
N VAL A 314 13.32 7.60 23.54
CA VAL A 314 12.08 7.35 22.81
C VAL A 314 12.39 6.64 21.50
N ARG A 315 11.59 5.66 21.15
CA ARG A 315 11.69 4.91 19.90
C ARG A 315 10.30 4.75 19.28
N VAL A 316 10.21 5.04 17.99
CA VAL A 316 9.04 4.68 17.17
C VAL A 316 9.42 3.44 16.35
N ARG A 317 8.64 2.39 16.48
CA ARG A 317 8.84 1.13 15.77
C ARG A 317 7.61 0.80 14.94
N VAL A 318 7.78 0.75 13.63
CA VAL A 318 6.75 0.31 12.68
C VAL A 318 6.78 -1.21 12.57
N ARG A 319 5.61 -1.83 12.64
CA ARG A 319 5.35 -3.25 12.36
C ARG A 319 4.37 -3.31 11.19
N PRO A 320 4.85 -3.47 9.95
CA PRO A 320 4.01 -3.37 8.76
C PRO A 320 2.91 -4.44 8.67
N ASP A 321 3.20 -5.65 9.16
CA ASP A 321 2.36 -6.84 9.02
C ASP A 321 1.94 -7.40 10.39
N SER A 322 1.64 -6.54 11.37
CA SER A 322 1.36 -6.96 12.75
C SER A 322 0.05 -7.72 12.91
N PHE A 323 -0.80 -7.73 11.89
CA PHE A 323 -2.05 -8.49 11.89
C PHE A 323 -1.86 -9.97 11.54
N TYR A 324 -0.79 -10.33 10.83
CA TYR A 324 -0.48 -11.69 10.36
C TYR A 324 0.53 -12.41 11.24
#